data_644e6f246dd6b0affc5f214aa291be27
#
_entry.id   644e6f246dd6b0affc5f214aa291be27
#
_cell.length_a   1.000
_cell.length_b   1.000
_cell.length_c   1.000
_cell.angle_alpha   90.00
_cell.angle_beta   90.00
_cell.angle_gamma   90.00
#
_symmetry.space_group_name_H-M   'P 1'
#
loop_
_entity.id
_entity.type
_entity.pdbx_description
1 polymer ?
#
loop_
_entity_poly.entity_id
_entity_poly.type
_entity_poly.pdbx_seq_one_letter_code
_entity_poly.pdbx_strand_id
1 'polypeptide(L)'
;MKFYNREIETETLQRIERLSKDNAQMTVITGRRRIGKTTLIRHASTEIPFIYFFVGRKSETLLCAELTDIVKETLGEELGTFNSMSKLFSALMNISCRRNFTLVFDEFQNFAQVNDAFFSDMQDIWDRTKDNSRINLILSGSLDSMMNRIFDDRKEPLYGRATNRIKLQPFTINTLKEIMSDYHPEFTADDLLAFYMVTGGVAKYVEQLVIQQAFTKEDIVKSVLGYGSYFINEGKDVLSDEFGKE
;
A
#
# COMPACT_ATOMS: atom_id res chain seq x y z
N MET A 1 16.41 1.66 -8.59
CA MET A 1 17.02 1.47 -7.24
C MET A 1 16.76 0.02 -6.82
N LYS A 2 17.72 -0.66 -6.16
CA LYS A 2 17.50 -1.96 -5.52
C LYS A 2 16.41 -1.85 -4.44
N PHE A 3 15.89 -2.99 -3.99
CA PHE A 3 14.99 -3.07 -2.85
C PHE A 3 15.83 -3.13 -1.56
N TYR A 4 15.60 -2.21 -0.63
CA TYR A 4 16.38 -2.06 0.60
C TYR A 4 15.50 -2.16 1.85
N ASN A 5 16.06 -2.77 2.91
CA ASN A 5 15.57 -2.69 4.29
C ASN A 5 14.07 -2.89 4.45
N ARG A 6 13.57 -4.04 4.04
CA ARG A 6 12.17 -4.47 4.19
C ARG A 6 12.09 -5.98 4.41
N GLU A 7 13.16 -6.59 4.90
CA GLU A 7 13.29 -8.03 5.08
C GLU A 7 12.22 -8.52 6.06
N ILE A 8 12.08 -7.85 7.21
CA ILE A 8 11.11 -8.21 8.26
C ILE A 8 9.68 -8.12 7.75
N GLU A 9 9.34 -7.01 7.08
CA GLU A 9 8.01 -6.82 6.52
C GLU A 9 7.73 -7.80 5.37
N THR A 10 8.73 -8.08 4.53
CA THR A 10 8.63 -9.05 3.44
C THR A 10 8.40 -10.46 3.98
N GLU A 11 9.23 -10.92 4.91
CA GLU A 11 9.09 -12.23 5.55
C GLU A 11 7.74 -12.36 6.28
N THR A 12 7.30 -11.28 6.93
CA THR A 12 6.00 -11.24 7.60
C THR A 12 4.86 -11.42 6.60
N LEU A 13 4.86 -10.68 5.48
CA LEU A 13 3.84 -10.80 4.45
C LEU A 13 3.85 -12.18 3.78
N GLN A 14 5.01 -12.73 3.49
CA GLN A 14 5.14 -14.09 2.94
C GLN A 14 4.65 -15.16 3.92
N ARG A 15 4.90 -15.00 5.22
CA ARG A 15 4.35 -15.88 6.25
C ARG A 15 2.83 -15.80 6.29
N ILE A 16 2.26 -14.60 6.22
CA ILE A 16 0.81 -14.38 6.19
C ILE A 16 0.20 -14.99 4.92
N GLU A 17 0.84 -14.83 3.77
CA GLU A 17 0.42 -15.45 2.52
C GLU A 17 0.37 -16.98 2.64
N ARG A 18 1.36 -17.60 3.28
CA ARG A 18 1.33 -19.06 3.54
C ARG A 18 0.19 -19.45 4.48
N LEU A 19 -0.06 -18.70 5.55
CA LEU A 19 -1.16 -18.95 6.48
C LEU A 19 -2.53 -18.82 5.81
N SER A 20 -2.65 -17.98 4.78
CA SER A 20 -3.90 -17.81 4.05
C SER A 20 -4.32 -19.05 3.24
N LYS A 21 -3.42 -20.01 3.03
CA LYS A 21 -3.74 -21.30 2.39
C LYS A 21 -4.68 -22.16 3.23
N ASP A 22 -4.68 -21.95 4.55
CA ASP A 22 -5.51 -22.69 5.51
C ASP A 22 -6.67 -21.85 6.03
N ASN A 23 -6.44 -20.55 6.32
CA ASN A 23 -7.41 -19.65 6.93
C ASN A 23 -7.30 -18.25 6.35
N ALA A 24 -8.42 -17.59 6.12
CA ALA A 24 -8.43 -16.20 5.63
C ALA A 24 -7.58 -15.29 6.53
N GLN A 25 -6.78 -14.45 5.90
CA GLN A 25 -5.95 -13.44 6.56
C GLN A 25 -6.37 -12.05 6.11
N MET A 26 -6.50 -11.11 7.06
CA MET A 26 -6.74 -9.70 6.77
C MET A 26 -5.59 -8.87 7.31
N THR A 27 -4.80 -8.28 6.43
CA THR A 27 -3.64 -7.46 6.79
C THR A 27 -3.90 -6.00 6.45
N VAL A 28 -3.73 -5.12 7.43
CA VAL A 28 -3.78 -3.67 7.22
C VAL A 28 -2.36 -3.13 7.11
N ILE A 29 -2.07 -2.41 6.02
CA ILE A 29 -0.77 -1.79 5.78
C ILE A 29 -0.96 -0.28 5.72
N THR A 30 -0.38 0.44 6.67
CA THR A 30 -0.40 1.89 6.72
C THR A 30 1.00 2.48 6.60
N GLY A 31 1.07 3.77 6.42
CA GLY A 31 2.31 4.53 6.34
C GLY A 31 2.19 5.67 5.35
N ARG A 32 3.04 6.66 5.54
CA ARG A 32 3.07 7.88 4.75
C ARG A 32 2.99 7.62 3.25
N ARG A 33 2.36 8.52 2.51
CA ARG A 33 2.38 8.49 1.04
C ARG A 33 3.82 8.39 0.52
N ARG A 34 4.02 7.57 -0.53
CA ARG A 34 5.34 7.39 -1.17
C ARG A 34 6.41 6.66 -0.34
N ILE A 35 6.00 6.04 0.77
CA ILE A 35 6.90 5.25 1.64
C ILE A 35 7.30 3.88 1.06
N GLY A 36 6.63 3.44 -0.03
CA GLY A 36 6.91 2.18 -0.70
C GLY A 36 5.95 1.02 -0.35
N LYS A 37 4.72 1.30 0.16
CA LYS A 37 3.73 0.25 0.49
C LYS A 37 3.45 -0.69 -0.69
N THR A 38 3.07 -0.13 -1.83
CA THR A 38 2.73 -0.90 -3.05
C THR A 38 3.92 -1.73 -3.54
N THR A 39 5.13 -1.17 -3.48
CA THR A 39 6.36 -1.87 -3.87
C THR A 39 6.62 -3.05 -2.94
N LEU A 40 6.49 -2.88 -1.62
CA LEU A 40 6.62 -3.95 -0.64
C LEU A 40 5.60 -5.07 -0.89
N ILE A 41 4.31 -4.72 -1.04
CA ILE A 41 3.23 -5.69 -1.25
C ILE A 41 3.51 -6.53 -2.50
N ARG A 42 3.88 -5.90 -3.62
CA ARG A 42 4.22 -6.60 -4.87
C ARG A 42 5.47 -7.46 -4.75
N HIS A 43 6.47 -6.99 -4.00
CA HIS A 43 7.72 -7.73 -3.78
C HIS A 43 7.51 -8.99 -2.91
N ALA A 44 6.62 -8.91 -1.92
CA ALA A 44 6.35 -10.00 -0.99
C ALA A 44 5.39 -11.07 -1.55
N SER A 45 4.52 -10.72 -2.51
CA SER A 45 3.48 -11.62 -3.04
C SER A 45 4.01 -12.40 -4.24
N THR A 46 4.37 -13.67 -4.03
CA THR A 46 5.10 -14.46 -5.04
C THR A 46 4.57 -15.87 -5.28
N GLU A 47 3.78 -16.42 -4.36
CA GLU A 47 3.43 -17.85 -4.39
C GLU A 47 2.02 -18.17 -4.93
N ILE A 48 1.10 -17.20 -4.89
CA ILE A 48 -0.31 -17.41 -5.25
C ILE A 48 -0.80 -16.32 -6.20
N PRO A 49 -1.93 -16.52 -6.93
CA PRO A 49 -2.51 -15.48 -7.78
C PRO A 49 -2.68 -14.17 -7.03
N PHE A 50 -2.27 -13.06 -7.66
CA PHE A 50 -2.18 -11.75 -7.04
C PHE A 50 -3.07 -10.75 -7.77
N ILE A 51 -4.13 -10.30 -7.10
CA ILE A 51 -5.06 -9.28 -7.57
C ILE A 51 -4.73 -7.97 -6.85
N TYR A 52 -4.27 -6.99 -7.60
CA TYR A 52 -4.05 -5.65 -7.10
C TYR A 52 -5.11 -4.71 -7.64
N PHE A 53 -5.83 -4.05 -6.75
CA PHE A 53 -6.88 -3.11 -7.09
C PHE A 53 -6.67 -1.77 -6.38
N PHE A 54 -6.50 -0.73 -7.16
CA PHE A 54 -6.43 0.64 -6.67
C PHE A 54 -7.85 1.21 -6.55
N VAL A 55 -8.22 1.60 -5.34
CA VAL A 55 -9.54 2.20 -5.07
C VAL A 55 -9.51 3.67 -5.47
N GLY A 56 -9.83 3.93 -6.74
CA GLY A 56 -9.91 5.28 -7.29
C GLY A 56 -11.18 6.01 -6.84
N ARG A 57 -11.18 7.33 -6.95
CA ARG A 57 -12.37 8.17 -6.70
C ARG A 57 -13.28 8.15 -7.93
N LYS A 58 -13.98 7.05 -8.13
CA LYS A 58 -14.87 6.76 -9.27
C LYS A 58 -16.22 6.28 -8.74
N SER A 59 -17.22 6.14 -9.62
CA SER A 59 -18.48 5.49 -9.23
C SER A 59 -18.24 4.02 -8.82
N GLU A 60 -19.03 3.52 -7.89
CA GLU A 60 -18.96 2.14 -7.42
C GLU A 60 -19.10 1.13 -8.56
N THR A 61 -20.02 1.39 -9.51
CA THR A 61 -20.23 0.54 -10.68
C THR A 61 -18.98 0.43 -11.56
N LEU A 62 -18.26 1.53 -11.75
CA LEU A 62 -17.03 1.52 -12.55
C LEU A 62 -15.91 0.76 -11.83
N LEU A 63 -15.79 0.93 -10.51
CA LEU A 63 -14.84 0.15 -9.71
C LEU A 63 -15.15 -1.34 -9.76
N CYS A 64 -16.45 -1.71 -9.71
CA CYS A 64 -16.85 -3.11 -9.86
C CYS A 64 -16.45 -3.69 -11.22
N ALA A 65 -16.67 -2.95 -12.31
CA ALA A 65 -16.29 -3.40 -13.65
C ALA A 65 -14.77 -3.62 -13.76
N GLU A 66 -13.97 -2.62 -13.32
CA GLU A 66 -12.50 -2.71 -13.34
C GLU A 66 -11.98 -3.90 -12.52
N LEU A 67 -12.51 -4.13 -11.31
CA LEU A 67 -12.08 -5.26 -10.49
C LEU A 67 -12.52 -6.60 -11.10
N THR A 68 -13.71 -6.66 -11.70
CA THR A 68 -14.20 -7.88 -12.38
C THR A 68 -13.29 -8.26 -13.55
N ASP A 69 -12.83 -7.28 -14.34
CA ASP A 69 -11.89 -7.52 -15.44
C ASP A 69 -10.55 -8.05 -14.93
N ILE A 70 -9.99 -7.46 -13.86
CA ILE A 70 -8.75 -7.93 -13.23
C ILE A 70 -8.92 -9.37 -12.70
N VAL A 71 -10.04 -9.69 -12.08
CA VAL A 71 -10.33 -11.04 -11.58
C VAL A 71 -10.40 -12.04 -12.73
N LYS A 72 -11.06 -11.69 -13.83
CA LYS A 72 -11.10 -12.53 -15.05
C LYS A 72 -9.71 -12.78 -15.60
N GLU A 73 -8.88 -11.75 -15.72
CA GLU A 73 -7.50 -11.87 -16.20
C GLU A 73 -6.61 -12.71 -15.29
N THR A 74 -6.76 -12.53 -13.96
CA THR A 74 -5.86 -13.17 -12.96
C THR A 74 -6.31 -14.57 -12.60
N LEU A 75 -7.60 -14.78 -12.41
CA LEU A 75 -8.16 -16.05 -11.95
C LEU A 75 -8.84 -16.86 -13.06
N GLY A 76 -9.15 -16.27 -14.21
CA GLY A 76 -9.93 -16.92 -15.26
C GLY A 76 -11.41 -17.10 -14.87
N GLU A 77 -11.90 -16.41 -13.85
CA GLU A 77 -13.29 -16.52 -13.36
C GLU A 77 -14.17 -15.49 -14.06
N GLU A 78 -15.27 -15.93 -14.66
CA GLU A 78 -16.28 -15.06 -15.27
C GLU A 78 -17.38 -14.74 -14.25
N LEU A 79 -17.34 -13.55 -13.67
CA LEU A 79 -18.23 -13.17 -12.56
C LEU A 79 -19.52 -12.47 -12.99
N GLY A 80 -19.67 -12.09 -14.26
CA GLY A 80 -20.78 -11.27 -14.72
C GLY A 80 -20.63 -9.80 -14.29
N THR A 81 -21.74 -9.06 -14.28
CA THR A 81 -21.77 -7.61 -14.02
C THR A 81 -22.23 -7.32 -12.60
N PHE A 82 -21.47 -6.47 -11.89
CA PHE A 82 -21.81 -5.98 -10.55
C PHE A 82 -21.96 -4.46 -10.54
N ASN A 83 -22.91 -3.97 -9.76
CA ASN A 83 -23.10 -2.53 -9.47
C ASN A 83 -22.87 -2.21 -7.98
N SER A 84 -22.44 -3.20 -7.20
CA SER A 84 -22.15 -3.04 -5.77
C SER A 84 -20.87 -3.79 -5.41
N MET A 85 -19.96 -3.10 -4.76
CA MET A 85 -18.70 -3.69 -4.23
C MET A 85 -18.98 -4.77 -3.19
N SER A 86 -20.05 -4.64 -2.41
CA SER A 86 -20.45 -5.66 -1.43
C SER A 86 -20.80 -6.98 -2.10
N LYS A 87 -21.54 -6.94 -3.22
CA LYS A 87 -21.88 -8.15 -3.98
C LYS A 87 -20.64 -8.76 -4.65
N LEU A 88 -19.79 -7.92 -5.24
CA LEU A 88 -18.55 -8.38 -5.84
C LEU A 88 -17.59 -8.97 -4.79
N PHE A 89 -17.42 -8.31 -3.64
CA PHE A 89 -16.61 -8.83 -2.53
C PHE A 89 -17.15 -10.17 -2.00
N SER A 90 -18.48 -10.30 -1.87
CA SER A 90 -19.11 -11.60 -1.50
C SER A 90 -18.80 -12.69 -2.52
N ALA A 91 -18.83 -12.39 -3.82
CA ALA A 91 -18.45 -13.34 -4.86
C ALA A 91 -16.97 -13.76 -4.76
N LEU A 92 -16.06 -12.81 -4.50
CA LEU A 92 -14.64 -13.07 -4.29
C LEU A 92 -14.40 -13.94 -3.04
N MET A 93 -15.10 -13.68 -1.95
CA MET A 93 -15.04 -14.52 -0.75
C MET A 93 -15.54 -15.95 -1.03
N ASN A 94 -16.57 -16.12 -1.84
CA ASN A 94 -17.04 -17.46 -2.27
C ASN A 94 -16.01 -18.18 -3.17
N ILE A 95 -15.31 -17.47 -4.05
CA ILE A 95 -14.19 -18.04 -4.83
C ILE A 95 -13.09 -18.49 -3.87
N SER A 96 -12.77 -17.69 -2.86
CA SER A 96 -11.70 -18.00 -1.91
C SER A 96 -11.94 -19.24 -1.07
N CYS A 97 -13.19 -19.74 -0.96
CA CYS A 97 -13.48 -21.02 -0.31
C CYS A 97 -12.88 -22.22 -1.09
N ARG A 98 -12.68 -22.10 -2.39
CA ARG A 98 -12.18 -23.16 -3.27
C ARG A 98 -10.81 -22.88 -3.89
N ARG A 99 -10.36 -21.61 -3.88
CA ARG A 99 -9.11 -21.19 -4.50
C ARG A 99 -8.41 -20.15 -3.65
N ASN A 100 -7.13 -20.36 -3.33
CA ASN A 100 -6.32 -19.39 -2.60
C ASN A 100 -5.80 -18.30 -3.55
N PHE A 101 -5.87 -17.04 -3.14
CA PHE A 101 -5.32 -15.87 -3.84
C PHE A 101 -5.10 -14.69 -2.89
N THR A 102 -4.23 -13.77 -3.30
CA THR A 102 -4.06 -12.47 -2.64
C THR A 102 -4.94 -11.43 -3.32
N LEU A 103 -5.73 -10.70 -2.53
CA LEU A 103 -6.49 -9.53 -2.96
C LEU A 103 -5.98 -8.30 -2.22
N VAL A 104 -5.55 -7.29 -2.96
CA VAL A 104 -5.09 -6.02 -2.43
C VAL A 104 -6.05 -4.92 -2.79
N PHE A 105 -6.60 -4.22 -1.80
CA PHE A 105 -7.24 -2.92 -1.97
C PHE A 105 -6.23 -1.84 -1.56
N ASP A 106 -5.70 -1.12 -2.54
CA ASP A 106 -4.81 0.04 -2.28
C ASP A 106 -5.63 1.33 -2.24
N GLU A 107 -5.26 2.28 -1.38
CA GLU A 107 -6.02 3.46 -1.00
C GLU A 107 -7.44 3.10 -0.49
N PHE A 108 -7.51 2.06 0.36
CA PHE A 108 -8.75 1.47 0.88
C PHE A 108 -9.68 2.50 1.53
N GLN A 109 -9.14 3.54 2.18
CA GLN A 109 -9.92 4.61 2.79
C GLN A 109 -10.80 5.38 1.79
N ASN A 110 -10.53 5.29 0.48
CA ASN A 110 -11.35 5.96 -0.52
C ASN A 110 -12.78 5.39 -0.62
N PHE A 111 -13.01 4.16 -0.14
CA PHE A 111 -14.37 3.64 -0.04
C PHE A 111 -15.29 4.51 0.82
N ALA A 112 -14.77 5.24 1.82
CA ALA A 112 -15.56 6.19 2.59
C ALA A 112 -16.20 7.31 1.73
N GLN A 113 -15.65 7.58 0.54
CA GLN A 113 -16.20 8.57 -0.41
C GLN A 113 -17.00 7.93 -1.52
N VAL A 114 -16.77 6.66 -1.82
CA VAL A 114 -17.46 5.91 -2.88
C VAL A 114 -18.79 5.34 -2.35
N ASN A 115 -18.70 4.61 -1.24
CA ASN A 115 -19.84 4.01 -0.55
C ASN A 115 -19.37 3.57 0.86
N ASP A 116 -19.64 4.37 1.88
CA ASP A 116 -19.22 4.10 3.26
C ASP A 116 -19.93 2.88 3.88
N ALA A 117 -21.14 2.54 3.39
CA ALA A 117 -21.85 1.34 3.80
C ALA A 117 -21.06 0.05 3.48
N PHE A 118 -20.12 0.11 2.51
CA PHE A 118 -19.27 -1.03 2.16
C PHE A 118 -18.48 -1.57 3.36
N PHE A 119 -18.05 -0.73 4.29
CA PHE A 119 -17.33 -1.19 5.48
C PHE A 119 -18.19 -2.10 6.37
N SER A 120 -19.47 -1.78 6.54
CA SER A 120 -20.43 -2.62 7.29
C SER A 120 -20.75 -3.91 6.54
N ASP A 121 -20.97 -3.84 5.24
CA ASP A 121 -21.22 -5.01 4.40
C ASP A 121 -19.99 -5.94 4.38
N MET A 122 -18.80 -5.36 4.26
CA MET A 122 -17.54 -6.11 4.28
C MET A 122 -17.33 -6.82 5.61
N GLN A 123 -17.67 -6.17 6.74
CA GLN A 123 -17.67 -6.78 8.06
C GLN A 123 -18.55 -8.02 8.07
N ASP A 124 -19.82 -7.91 7.69
CA ASP A 124 -20.79 -9.00 7.73
C ASP A 124 -20.37 -10.16 6.82
N ILE A 125 -19.92 -9.85 5.58
CA ILE A 125 -19.41 -10.86 4.64
C ILE A 125 -18.18 -11.56 5.21
N TRP A 126 -17.21 -10.82 5.75
CA TRP A 126 -16.00 -11.36 6.36
C TRP A 126 -16.32 -12.29 7.53
N ASP A 127 -17.12 -11.83 8.47
CA ASP A 127 -17.46 -12.61 9.69
C ASP A 127 -18.19 -13.92 9.37
N ARG A 128 -18.98 -13.96 8.27
CA ARG A 128 -19.68 -15.17 7.83
C ARG A 128 -18.81 -16.15 7.04
N THR A 129 -17.76 -15.68 6.37
CA THR A 129 -17.06 -16.49 5.35
C THR A 129 -15.61 -16.81 5.71
N LYS A 130 -14.97 -16.03 6.57
CA LYS A 130 -13.53 -16.13 6.87
C LYS A 130 -13.06 -17.53 7.27
N ASP A 131 -13.87 -18.26 8.03
CA ASP A 131 -13.50 -19.58 8.58
C ASP A 131 -13.43 -20.68 7.49
N ASN A 132 -14.07 -20.44 6.33
CA ASN A 132 -14.06 -21.36 5.20
C ASN A 132 -13.29 -20.82 4.00
N SER A 133 -12.71 -19.64 4.12
CA SER A 133 -12.04 -18.92 3.03
C SER A 133 -10.52 -19.05 3.12
N ARG A 134 -9.87 -19.00 1.95
CA ARG A 134 -8.41 -19.06 1.78
C ARG A 134 -7.92 -17.81 1.07
N ILE A 135 -8.26 -16.64 1.62
CA ILE A 135 -7.88 -15.35 1.04
C ILE A 135 -6.78 -14.69 1.86
N ASN A 136 -5.77 -14.13 1.17
CA ASN A 136 -4.85 -13.16 1.73
C ASN A 136 -5.35 -11.77 1.34
N LEU A 137 -6.13 -11.14 2.21
CA LEU A 137 -6.70 -9.82 1.98
C LEU A 137 -5.78 -8.75 2.56
N ILE A 138 -5.27 -7.86 1.72
CA ILE A 138 -4.40 -6.75 2.11
C ILE A 138 -5.11 -5.43 1.86
N LEU A 139 -5.27 -4.63 2.92
CA LEU A 139 -5.92 -3.32 2.90
C LEU A 139 -4.86 -2.26 3.14
N SER A 140 -4.48 -1.55 2.08
CA SER A 140 -3.41 -0.55 2.11
C SER A 140 -3.98 0.86 2.06
N GLY A 141 -3.42 1.78 2.86
CA GLY A 141 -3.82 3.18 2.85
C GLY A 141 -2.69 4.13 3.24
N SER A 142 -2.74 5.33 2.68
CA SER A 142 -1.73 6.38 2.91
C SER A 142 -2.14 7.38 4.00
N LEU A 143 -3.44 7.51 4.29
CA LEU A 143 -3.96 8.42 5.31
C LEU A 143 -4.09 7.68 6.65
N ASP A 144 -3.05 7.76 7.47
CA ASP A 144 -3.00 7.09 8.78
C ASP A 144 -4.24 7.41 9.64
N SER A 145 -4.71 8.66 9.65
CA SER A 145 -5.88 9.07 10.44
C SER A 145 -7.17 8.36 10.01
N MET A 146 -7.42 8.23 8.71
CA MET A 146 -8.61 7.53 8.19
C MET A 146 -8.49 6.02 8.38
N MET A 147 -7.32 5.43 8.09
CA MET A 147 -7.11 4.00 8.30
C MET A 147 -7.20 3.64 9.78
N ASN A 148 -6.64 4.46 10.68
CA ASN A 148 -6.78 4.25 12.12
C ASN A 148 -8.25 4.37 12.55
N ARG A 149 -9.01 5.34 12.02
CA ARG A 149 -10.44 5.41 12.29
C ARG A 149 -11.14 4.12 11.88
N ILE A 150 -10.97 3.65 10.66
CA ILE A 150 -11.64 2.45 10.12
C ILE A 150 -11.32 1.19 10.94
N PHE A 151 -10.09 1.03 11.43
CA PHE A 151 -9.64 -0.22 12.04
C PHE A 151 -9.39 -0.16 13.55
N ASP A 152 -9.24 1.03 14.15
CA ASP A 152 -8.90 1.22 15.57
C ASP A 152 -10.04 1.83 16.40
N ASP A 153 -10.99 2.53 15.77
CA ASP A 153 -12.17 3.02 16.49
C ASP A 153 -13.15 1.86 16.74
N ARG A 154 -13.49 1.66 18.01
CA ARG A 154 -14.43 0.62 18.46
C ARG A 154 -15.83 0.75 17.88
N LYS A 155 -16.19 1.92 17.37
CA LYS A 155 -17.50 2.18 16.76
C LYS A 155 -17.55 1.78 15.28
N GLU A 156 -16.41 1.59 14.65
CA GLU A 156 -16.33 1.29 13.22
C GLU A 156 -16.49 -0.22 12.94
N PRO A 157 -17.12 -0.58 11.82
CA PRO A 157 -17.46 -1.97 11.50
C PRO A 157 -16.24 -2.91 11.47
N LEU A 158 -15.10 -2.45 10.93
CA LEU A 158 -13.91 -3.28 10.74
C LEU A 158 -12.98 -3.33 11.96
N TYR A 159 -13.39 -2.71 13.09
CA TYR A 159 -12.62 -2.79 14.33
C TYR A 159 -12.38 -4.25 14.74
N GLY A 160 -11.11 -4.57 15.02
CA GLY A 160 -10.70 -5.89 15.50
C GLY A 160 -10.75 -7.04 14.47
N ARG A 161 -11.04 -6.76 13.16
CA ARG A 161 -11.07 -7.80 12.11
C ARG A 161 -9.73 -8.03 11.43
N ALA A 162 -8.83 -7.04 11.47
CA ALA A 162 -7.48 -7.21 10.95
C ALA A 162 -6.71 -8.24 11.80
N THR A 163 -6.23 -9.31 11.16
CA THR A 163 -5.38 -10.33 11.80
C THR A 163 -3.94 -9.85 11.93
N ASN A 164 -3.51 -8.96 11.05
CA ASN A 164 -2.16 -8.41 11.04
C ASN A 164 -2.18 -6.91 10.72
N ARG A 165 -1.23 -6.17 11.29
CA ARG A 165 -1.05 -4.74 11.04
C ARG A 165 0.42 -4.43 10.83
N ILE A 166 0.73 -3.72 9.75
CA ILE A 166 2.08 -3.30 9.39
C ILE A 166 2.04 -1.79 9.16
N LYS A 167 2.79 -1.05 9.99
CA LYS A 167 3.01 0.38 9.79
C LYS A 167 4.39 0.61 9.20
N LEU A 168 4.43 0.91 7.90
CA LEU A 168 5.67 1.15 7.19
C LEU A 168 6.31 2.45 7.64
N GLN A 169 7.58 2.38 8.07
CA GLN A 169 8.36 3.52 8.50
C GLN A 169 9.29 4.01 7.38
N PRO A 170 9.74 5.28 7.41
CA PRO A 170 10.81 5.77 6.55
C PRO A 170 12.08 4.93 6.70
N PHE A 171 12.94 4.93 5.69
CA PHE A 171 14.27 4.34 5.79
C PHE A 171 15.07 4.99 6.92
N THR A 172 15.76 4.16 7.68
CA THR A 172 16.68 4.64 8.73
C THR A 172 17.92 5.27 8.12
N ILE A 173 18.66 6.03 8.93
CA ILE A 173 19.94 6.61 8.51
C ILE A 173 20.95 5.50 8.09
N ASN A 174 20.89 4.33 8.72
CA ASN A 174 21.74 3.20 8.35
C ASN A 174 21.40 2.68 6.95
N THR A 175 20.11 2.59 6.62
CA THR A 175 19.65 2.22 5.28
C THR A 175 20.06 3.25 4.24
N LEU A 176 19.96 4.55 4.55
CA LEU A 176 20.40 5.61 3.64
C LEU A 176 21.92 5.55 3.43
N LYS A 177 22.68 5.25 4.48
CA LYS A 177 24.13 5.03 4.39
C LYS A 177 24.47 3.86 3.47
N GLU A 178 23.73 2.73 3.59
CA GLU A 178 23.88 1.57 2.71
C GLU A 178 23.60 1.94 1.26
N ILE A 179 22.48 2.63 1.00
CA ILE A 179 22.10 3.10 -0.35
C ILE A 179 23.21 4.01 -0.92
N MET A 180 23.67 5.00 -0.15
CA MET A 180 24.73 5.88 -0.61
C MET A 180 26.04 5.12 -0.85
N SER A 181 26.39 4.16 -0.03
CA SER A 181 27.58 3.32 -0.24
C SER A 181 27.51 2.50 -1.53
N ASP A 182 26.32 2.02 -1.91
CA ASP A 182 26.11 1.25 -3.15
C ASP A 182 26.20 2.12 -4.42
N TYR A 183 25.80 3.39 -4.36
CA TYR A 183 25.72 4.26 -5.53
C TYR A 183 26.82 5.33 -5.59
N HIS A 184 27.37 5.73 -4.45
CA HIS A 184 28.41 6.76 -4.32
C HIS A 184 29.28 6.50 -3.08
N PRO A 185 30.22 5.52 -3.13
CA PRO A 185 31.00 5.07 -1.96
C PRO A 185 31.82 6.16 -1.27
N GLU A 186 32.17 7.25 -2.01
CA GLU A 186 33.01 8.35 -1.51
C GLU A 186 32.22 9.48 -0.82
N PHE A 187 30.92 9.24 -0.48
CA PHE A 187 30.10 10.26 0.18
C PHE A 187 30.67 10.67 1.54
N THR A 188 30.49 11.93 1.88
CA THR A 188 30.87 12.47 3.18
C THR A 188 29.72 12.43 4.19
N ALA A 189 30.01 12.73 5.47
CA ALA A 189 28.97 12.86 6.48
C ALA A 189 27.98 14.00 6.18
N ASP A 190 28.48 15.10 5.58
CA ASP A 190 27.65 16.23 5.16
C ASP A 190 26.73 15.87 3.99
N ASP A 191 27.19 15.04 3.05
CA ASP A 191 26.35 14.51 1.96
C ASP A 191 25.23 13.63 2.49
N LEU A 192 25.55 12.73 3.41
CA LEU A 192 24.54 11.86 4.06
C LEU A 192 23.52 12.70 4.84
N LEU A 193 23.98 13.73 5.54
CA LEU A 193 23.08 14.64 6.26
C LEU A 193 22.15 15.38 5.29
N ALA A 194 22.69 15.94 4.20
CA ALA A 194 21.89 16.62 3.17
C ALA A 194 20.87 15.66 2.53
N PHE A 195 21.31 14.44 2.21
CA PHE A 195 20.46 13.39 1.66
C PHE A 195 19.29 13.03 2.60
N TYR A 196 19.59 12.86 3.89
CA TYR A 196 18.56 12.62 4.90
C TYR A 196 17.62 13.81 5.08
N MET A 197 18.13 15.04 5.17
CA MET A 197 17.32 16.25 5.35
C MET A 197 16.30 16.43 4.23
N VAL A 198 16.68 16.12 2.98
CA VAL A 198 15.79 16.25 1.81
C VAL A 198 14.79 15.10 1.72
N THR A 199 15.24 13.87 1.99
CA THR A 199 14.39 12.69 1.77
C THR A 199 13.56 12.32 2.98
N GLY A 200 14.00 12.64 4.19
CA GLY A 200 13.41 12.14 5.44
C GLY A 200 13.30 10.61 5.46
N GLY A 201 14.09 9.89 4.64
CA GLY A 201 14.01 8.45 4.47
C GLY A 201 12.80 7.96 3.67
N VAL A 202 12.03 8.85 3.04
CA VAL A 202 10.88 8.47 2.19
C VAL A 202 11.38 7.82 0.90
N ALA A 203 10.99 6.56 0.66
CA ALA A 203 11.52 5.74 -0.42
C ALA A 203 11.48 6.42 -1.81
N LYS A 204 10.38 7.11 -2.13
CA LYS A 204 10.25 7.81 -3.42
C LYS A 204 11.22 8.99 -3.55
N TYR A 205 11.49 9.71 -2.47
CA TYR A 205 12.43 10.83 -2.51
C TYR A 205 13.86 10.34 -2.63
N VAL A 206 14.18 9.26 -1.91
CA VAL A 206 15.46 8.55 -2.06
C VAL A 206 15.65 8.09 -3.51
N GLU A 207 14.64 7.42 -4.09
CA GLU A 207 14.66 6.98 -5.48
C GLU A 207 14.91 8.14 -6.46
N GLN A 208 14.27 9.30 -6.24
CA GLN A 208 14.46 10.47 -7.11
C GLN A 208 15.90 10.98 -7.08
N LEU A 209 16.53 11.09 -5.91
CA LEU A 209 17.92 11.51 -5.82
C LEU A 209 18.88 10.48 -6.44
N VAL A 210 18.61 9.18 -6.24
CA VAL A 210 19.39 8.09 -6.86
C VAL A 210 19.29 8.13 -8.39
N ILE A 211 18.09 8.31 -8.95
CA ILE A 211 17.90 8.41 -10.41
C ILE A 211 18.64 9.62 -10.99
N GLN A 212 18.66 10.73 -10.27
CA GLN A 212 19.35 11.95 -10.69
C GLN A 212 20.85 11.92 -10.39
N GLN A 213 21.37 10.86 -9.78
CA GLN A 213 22.75 10.73 -9.31
C GLN A 213 23.18 11.89 -8.38
N ALA A 214 22.23 12.42 -7.61
CA ALA A 214 22.45 13.54 -6.70
C ALA A 214 22.86 13.02 -5.32
N PHE A 215 24.16 12.82 -5.13
CA PHE A 215 24.71 12.24 -3.90
C PHE A 215 25.58 13.23 -3.10
N THR A 216 26.16 14.23 -3.75
CA THR A 216 26.87 15.30 -3.06
C THR A 216 25.90 16.37 -2.59
N LYS A 217 26.25 17.10 -1.53
CA LYS A 217 25.45 18.22 -1.02
C LYS A 217 25.11 19.23 -2.12
N GLU A 218 26.06 19.54 -2.99
CA GLU A 218 25.89 20.46 -4.11
C GLU A 218 24.89 19.94 -5.14
N ASP A 219 24.97 18.66 -5.50
CA ASP A 219 24.07 18.04 -6.48
C ASP A 219 22.66 17.88 -5.91
N ILE A 220 22.53 17.56 -4.63
CA ILE A 220 21.24 17.49 -3.92
C ILE A 220 20.57 18.88 -3.95
N VAL A 221 21.31 19.95 -3.62
CA VAL A 221 20.76 21.32 -3.68
C VAL A 221 20.33 21.68 -5.10
N LYS A 222 21.13 21.38 -6.13
CA LYS A 222 20.76 21.59 -7.53
C LYS A 222 19.51 20.80 -7.92
N SER A 223 19.41 19.53 -7.49
CA SER A 223 18.25 18.67 -7.75
C SER A 223 16.97 19.22 -7.12
N VAL A 224 17.06 19.74 -5.89
CA VAL A 224 15.90 20.28 -5.14
C VAL A 224 15.45 21.62 -5.69
N LEU A 225 16.38 22.54 -5.98
CA LEU A 225 16.07 23.92 -6.40
C LEU A 225 16.02 24.11 -7.92
N GLY A 226 16.39 23.09 -8.70
CA GLY A 226 16.40 23.16 -10.15
C GLY A 226 15.03 23.41 -10.76
N TYR A 227 15.00 24.04 -11.92
CA TYR A 227 13.76 24.25 -12.67
C TYR A 227 13.10 22.91 -13.01
N GLY A 228 11.81 22.78 -12.71
CA GLY A 228 11.07 21.53 -12.91
C GLY A 228 11.36 20.44 -11.86
N SER A 229 12.01 20.79 -10.74
CA SER A 229 12.31 19.85 -9.68
C SER A 229 11.03 19.19 -9.12
N TYR A 230 11.11 17.88 -8.98
CA TYR A 230 10.08 17.07 -8.31
C TYR A 230 9.77 17.58 -6.88
N PHE A 231 10.79 18.05 -6.16
CA PHE A 231 10.68 18.45 -4.75
C PHE A 231 9.98 19.79 -4.53
N ILE A 232 10.02 20.72 -5.49
CA ILE A 232 9.43 22.07 -5.32
C ILE A 232 7.93 22.02 -5.12
N ASN A 233 7.23 21.19 -5.88
CA ASN A 233 5.77 21.07 -5.83
C ASN A 233 5.28 20.05 -4.79
N GLU A 234 6.14 19.08 -4.48
CA GLU A 234 5.83 17.97 -3.61
C GLU A 234 5.41 18.39 -2.21
N GLY A 235 6.08 19.36 -1.61
CA GLY A 235 5.72 19.86 -0.27
C GLY A 235 4.31 20.45 -0.23
N LYS A 236 3.90 21.15 -1.28
CA LYS A 236 2.54 21.70 -1.41
C LYS A 236 1.51 20.59 -1.59
N ASP A 237 1.81 19.60 -2.42
CA ASP A 237 0.90 18.49 -2.71
C ASP A 237 0.67 17.64 -1.45
N VAL A 238 1.74 17.32 -0.70
CA VAL A 238 1.63 16.57 0.56
C VAL A 238 0.81 17.31 1.60
N LEU A 239 1.06 18.61 1.79
CA LEU A 239 0.27 19.42 2.72
C LEU A 239 -1.20 19.49 2.32
N SER A 240 -1.48 19.66 1.02
CA SER A 240 -2.84 19.70 0.48
C SER A 240 -3.58 18.37 0.68
N ASP A 241 -2.88 17.24 0.56
CA ASP A 241 -3.45 15.91 0.72
C ASP A 241 -3.69 15.53 2.20
N GLU A 242 -2.77 15.95 3.11
CA GLU A 242 -2.85 15.60 4.54
C GLU A 242 -3.77 16.52 5.33
N PHE A 243 -3.82 17.80 5.00
CA PHE A 243 -4.58 18.82 5.76
C PHE A 243 -5.81 19.35 5.03
N GLY A 244 -6.05 18.94 3.79
CA GLY A 244 -7.13 19.46 2.94
C GLY A 244 -6.78 20.81 2.32
N LYS A 245 -7.53 21.18 1.28
CA LYS A 245 -7.49 22.56 0.77
C LYS A 245 -8.30 23.42 1.73
N GLU A 246 -7.66 24.38 2.41
CA GLU A 246 -8.37 25.54 2.95
C GLU A 246 -9.00 26.37 1.83
#